data_8cff65cf0e9855bd7cf1f2c76b99eb65
#
_entry.id   8cff65cf0e9855bd7cf1f2c76b99eb65
#
_cell.length_a   1.000
_cell.length_b   1.000
_cell.length_c   1.000
_cell.angle_alpha   90.00
_cell.angle_beta   90.00
_cell.angle_gamma   90.00
#
_symmetry.space_group_name_H-M   'P 1'
#
loop_
_entity.id
_entity.type
_entity.pdbx_description
1 polymer ?
#
loop_
_entity_poly.entity_id
_entity_poly.type
_entity_poly.pdbx_seq_one_letter_code
_entity_poly.pdbx_strand_id
1 'polypeptide(L)'
;EVDGSAYWMSENGFFRYTGKLESLPCLVEDHVYDDINTIPKQHINAGLNNLFGEVMWFYPNSGSGTVNRMVCYNYLDSTPERPVWTTGTLARTAWQDSAVFGKPHATEYNSGDTTATTNKDHVIGCTDGTTTYFEHEKGLDEIKEGATNSIVANIQSGDFDIGNQGLQGDGEFMMKIRRVLP
;
A
#
# COMPACT_ATOMS: atom_id res chain seq x y z
N GLU A 1 -2.89 14.66 5.05
CA GLU A 1 -2.84 15.26 6.40
C GLU A 1 -3.77 14.50 7.31
N VAL A 2 -3.29 14.12 8.50
CA VAL A 2 -4.05 13.40 9.53
C VAL A 2 -3.79 14.11 10.85
N ASP A 3 -4.87 14.53 11.52
CA ASP A 3 -4.81 15.16 12.87
C ASP A 3 -3.73 16.26 12.99
N GLY A 4 -3.61 17.11 11.97
CA GLY A 4 -2.60 18.16 11.91
C GLY A 4 -1.18 17.67 11.58
N SER A 5 -1.01 16.39 11.28
CA SER A 5 0.27 15.81 10.85
C SER A 5 0.30 15.65 9.33
N ALA A 6 1.41 15.97 8.69
CA ALA A 6 1.67 15.68 7.30
C ALA A 6 2.64 14.49 7.19
N TYR A 7 2.34 13.57 6.29
CA TYR A 7 3.18 12.40 5.99
C TYR A 7 3.56 12.42 4.52
N TRP A 8 4.81 12.07 4.20
CA TRP A 8 5.24 11.96 2.80
C TRP A 8 6.37 10.95 2.63
N MET A 9 6.44 10.43 1.42
CA MET A 9 7.54 9.63 0.92
C MET A 9 8.50 10.54 0.15
N SER A 10 9.78 10.39 0.36
CA SER A 10 10.84 11.12 -0.36
C SER A 10 11.75 10.13 -1.09
N GLU A 11 12.82 10.63 -1.72
CA GLU A 11 13.82 9.78 -2.37
C GLU A 11 14.66 8.97 -1.37
N ASN A 12 14.67 9.36 -0.09
CA ASN A 12 15.54 8.79 0.94
C ASN A 12 14.78 8.44 2.23
N GLY A 13 13.55 7.96 2.13
CA GLY A 13 12.80 7.53 3.29
C GLY A 13 11.44 8.19 3.45
N PHE A 14 10.81 7.92 4.57
CA PHE A 14 9.50 8.39 4.92
C PHE A 14 9.59 9.41 6.05
N PHE A 15 8.74 10.41 6.00
CA PHE A 15 8.81 11.55 6.93
C PHE A 15 7.43 11.93 7.45
N ARG A 16 7.43 12.51 8.65
CA ARG A 16 6.27 13.11 9.28
C ARG A 16 6.61 14.54 9.73
N TYR A 17 5.63 15.42 9.64
CA TYR A 17 5.70 16.76 10.21
C TYR A 17 4.50 17.00 11.12
N THR A 18 4.79 17.29 12.38
CA THR A 18 3.81 17.61 13.45
C THR A 18 4.12 18.96 14.11
N GLY A 19 4.67 19.90 13.34
CA GLY A 19 5.33 21.10 13.84
C GLY A 19 6.85 20.95 13.93
N LYS A 20 7.34 19.73 13.89
CA LYS A 20 8.75 19.35 13.79
C LYS A 20 8.88 18.25 12.72
N LEU A 21 9.96 18.34 11.94
CA LEU A 21 10.32 17.31 10.97
C LEU A 21 10.89 16.08 11.67
N GLU A 22 10.32 14.92 11.39
CA GLU A 22 10.75 13.63 11.93
C GLU A 22 10.86 12.60 10.80
N SER A 23 11.91 11.80 10.81
CA SER A 23 12.01 10.60 9.98
C SER A 23 11.15 9.51 10.60
N LEU A 24 10.38 8.80 9.78
CA LEU A 24 9.64 7.62 10.18
C LEU A 24 10.55 6.39 10.00
N PRO A 25 10.89 5.68 11.08
CA PRO A 25 11.60 4.41 10.94
C PRO A 25 10.76 3.44 10.10
N CYS A 26 11.34 2.91 9.02
CA CYS A 26 10.64 2.01 8.10
C CYS A 26 11.39 0.69 7.99
N LEU A 27 10.78 -0.39 8.46
CA LEU A 27 11.38 -1.73 8.44
C LEU A 27 11.39 -2.36 7.04
N VAL A 28 10.61 -1.80 6.12
CA VAL A 28 10.51 -2.27 4.72
C VAL A 28 11.11 -1.27 3.73
N GLU A 29 11.94 -0.35 4.21
CA GLU A 29 12.51 0.73 3.40
C GLU A 29 13.34 0.19 2.24
N ASP A 30 14.26 -0.72 2.52
CA ASP A 30 15.11 -1.34 1.49
C ASP A 30 14.26 -2.06 0.44
N HIS A 31 13.24 -2.83 0.87
CA HIS A 31 12.34 -3.52 -0.04
C HIS A 31 11.60 -2.56 -0.98
N VAL A 32 11.20 -1.40 -0.49
CA VAL A 32 10.50 -0.39 -1.30
C VAL A 32 11.45 0.30 -2.27
N TYR A 33 12.60 0.76 -1.78
CA TYR A 33 13.52 1.57 -2.59
C TYR A 33 14.36 0.75 -3.58
N ASP A 34 14.57 -0.53 -3.33
CA ASP A 34 15.19 -1.46 -4.28
C ASP A 34 14.24 -1.82 -5.43
N ASP A 35 12.92 -1.79 -5.18
CA ASP A 35 11.90 -2.15 -6.19
C ASP A 35 11.31 -0.95 -6.93
N ILE A 36 11.45 0.27 -6.42
CA ILE A 36 10.78 1.45 -6.99
C ILE A 36 11.37 1.89 -8.33
N ASN A 37 10.49 2.21 -9.30
CA ASN A 37 10.90 2.91 -10.51
C ASN A 37 10.83 4.42 -10.31
N THR A 38 11.99 5.06 -10.27
CA THR A 38 12.11 6.51 -10.04
C THR A 38 11.93 7.35 -11.31
N ILE A 39 11.89 6.73 -12.51
CA ILE A 39 11.71 7.47 -13.76
C ILE A 39 10.34 8.14 -13.83
N PRO A 40 9.20 7.42 -13.63
CA PRO A 40 7.89 8.03 -13.59
C PRO A 40 7.50 8.47 -12.16
N LYS A 41 8.39 9.11 -11.41
CA LYS A 41 8.12 9.53 -10.03
C LYS A 41 6.89 10.41 -9.84
N GLN A 42 6.45 11.09 -10.89
CA GLN A 42 5.19 11.87 -10.89
C GLN A 42 3.94 10.99 -10.79
N HIS A 43 4.05 9.68 -11.02
CA HIS A 43 2.95 8.74 -10.85
C HIS A 43 2.79 8.27 -9.39
N ILE A 44 3.78 8.52 -8.55
CA ILE A 44 3.70 8.18 -7.13
C ILE A 44 2.64 9.07 -6.49
N ASN A 45 1.69 8.45 -5.84
CA ASN A 45 0.63 9.18 -5.13
C ASN A 45 0.42 8.58 -3.73
N ALA A 46 -0.26 9.34 -2.88
CA ALA A 46 -0.55 8.94 -1.52
C ALA A 46 -2.06 8.87 -1.28
N GLY A 47 -2.45 7.96 -0.42
CA GLY A 47 -3.81 7.79 0.05
C GLY A 47 -3.86 7.69 1.56
N LEU A 48 -5.03 8.00 2.10
CA LEU A 48 -5.32 7.91 3.52
C LEU A 48 -6.53 6.99 3.71
N ASN A 49 -6.42 6.05 4.63
CA ASN A 49 -7.53 5.23 5.08
C ASN A 49 -7.77 5.47 6.57
N ASN A 50 -8.57 6.47 6.88
CA ASN A 50 -8.89 6.84 8.26
C ASN A 50 -9.64 5.75 9.03
N LEU A 51 -10.30 4.82 8.34
CA LEU A 51 -11.03 3.73 8.99
C LEU A 51 -10.09 2.80 9.78
N PHE A 52 -8.86 2.66 9.32
CA PHE A 52 -7.85 1.77 9.92
C PHE A 52 -6.58 2.50 10.38
N GLY A 53 -6.53 3.82 10.26
CA GLY A 53 -5.37 4.59 10.68
C GLY A 53 -4.15 4.42 9.77
N GLU A 54 -4.38 4.39 8.46
CA GLU A 54 -3.36 4.04 7.48
C GLU A 54 -3.02 5.20 6.55
N VAL A 55 -1.72 5.40 6.32
CA VAL A 55 -1.20 6.24 5.23
C VAL A 55 -0.55 5.31 4.21
N MET A 56 -0.99 5.37 2.98
CA MET A 56 -0.50 4.53 1.88
C MET A 56 0.21 5.37 0.83
N TRP A 57 1.25 4.82 0.25
CA TRP A 57 1.91 5.36 -0.94
C TRP A 57 1.87 4.30 -2.04
N PHE A 58 1.38 4.71 -3.18
CA PHE A 58 1.27 3.87 -4.36
C PHE A 58 2.37 4.25 -5.34
N TYR A 59 3.12 3.26 -5.80
CA TYR A 59 4.30 3.49 -6.64
C TYR A 59 4.46 2.43 -7.73
N PRO A 60 5.14 2.76 -8.84
CA PRO A 60 5.51 1.78 -9.85
C PRO A 60 6.77 1.01 -9.40
N ASN A 61 6.78 -0.30 -9.59
CA ASN A 61 7.99 -1.09 -9.37
C ASN A 61 8.99 -0.91 -10.51
N SER A 62 10.21 -1.43 -10.34
CA SER A 62 11.33 -1.30 -11.28
C SER A 62 11.02 -1.79 -12.70
N GLY A 63 10.06 -2.70 -12.87
CA GLY A 63 9.62 -3.23 -14.16
C GLY A 63 8.39 -2.52 -14.76
N SER A 64 7.84 -1.50 -14.12
CA SER A 64 6.58 -0.87 -14.53
C SER A 64 6.69 0.63 -14.73
N GLY A 65 6.04 1.15 -15.75
CA GLY A 65 5.80 2.58 -15.93
C GLY A 65 4.54 3.08 -15.25
N THR A 66 3.69 2.18 -14.71
CA THR A 66 2.44 2.50 -14.02
C THR A 66 2.46 1.98 -12.60
N VAL A 67 1.67 2.61 -11.74
CA VAL A 67 1.55 2.23 -10.32
C VAL A 67 1.02 0.81 -10.20
N ASN A 68 1.73 -0.03 -9.45
CA ASN A 68 1.37 -1.43 -9.22
C ASN A 68 1.78 -1.98 -7.85
N ARG A 69 2.38 -1.15 -7.02
CA ARG A 69 2.80 -1.48 -5.65
C ARG A 69 2.23 -0.48 -4.66
N MET A 70 2.12 -0.90 -3.43
CA MET A 70 1.86 -0.02 -2.31
C MET A 70 2.77 -0.30 -1.12
N VAL A 71 3.02 0.72 -0.34
CA VAL A 71 3.54 0.64 1.02
C VAL A 71 2.60 1.41 1.94
N CYS A 72 2.31 0.85 3.09
CA CYS A 72 1.35 1.37 4.05
C CYS A 72 2.01 1.51 5.42
N TYR A 73 1.77 2.65 6.05
CA TYR A 73 2.13 2.94 7.44
C TYR A 73 0.87 3.05 8.28
N ASN A 74 0.75 2.22 9.31
CA ASN A 74 -0.35 2.33 10.26
C ASN A 74 0.07 3.28 11.39
N TYR A 75 -0.52 4.48 11.42
CA TYR A 75 -0.17 5.50 12.40
C TYR A 75 -0.84 5.33 13.76
N LEU A 76 -1.92 4.53 13.86
CA LEU A 76 -2.59 4.24 15.12
C LEU A 76 -1.88 3.14 15.92
N ASP A 77 -1.37 2.12 15.24
CA ASP A 77 -0.74 0.97 15.88
C ASP A 77 0.78 1.13 16.02
N SER A 78 1.35 2.15 15.37
CA SER A 78 2.79 2.41 15.41
C SER A 78 3.23 3.15 16.66
N THR A 79 4.36 2.73 17.21
CA THR A 79 5.14 3.50 18.19
C THR A 79 6.54 3.78 17.63
N PRO A 80 7.31 4.73 18.21
CA PRO A 80 8.69 4.97 17.76
C PRO A 80 9.58 3.74 17.78
N GLU A 81 9.36 2.82 18.75
CA GLU A 81 10.13 1.61 18.93
C GLU A 81 9.58 0.44 18.10
N ARG A 82 8.33 0.55 17.66
CA ARG A 82 7.64 -0.51 16.94
C ARG A 82 6.75 0.07 15.84
N PRO A 83 7.36 0.51 14.73
CA PRO A 83 6.60 0.99 13.58
C PRO A 83 5.90 -0.16 12.87
N VAL A 84 4.66 0.05 12.44
CA VAL A 84 3.85 -0.96 11.74
C VAL A 84 3.77 -0.57 10.26
N TRP A 85 4.37 -1.40 9.42
CA TRP A 85 4.41 -1.23 7.97
C TRP A 85 3.95 -2.48 7.25
N THR A 86 3.28 -2.29 6.13
CA THR A 86 2.91 -3.36 5.20
C THR A 86 3.23 -2.95 3.77
N THR A 87 3.53 -3.93 2.93
CA THR A 87 3.71 -3.74 1.49
C THR A 87 2.78 -4.67 0.74
N GLY A 88 2.43 -4.29 -0.48
CA GLY A 88 1.54 -5.11 -1.27
C GLY A 88 1.53 -4.75 -2.74
N THR A 89 0.87 -5.60 -3.51
CA THR A 89 0.57 -5.35 -4.91
C THR A 89 -0.82 -4.73 -4.99
N LEU A 90 -0.87 -3.42 -5.23
CA LEU A 90 -2.11 -2.69 -5.37
C LEU A 90 -1.90 -1.49 -6.30
N ALA A 91 -2.58 -1.48 -7.43
CA ALA A 91 -2.53 -0.40 -8.40
C ALA A 91 -3.64 0.61 -8.10
N ARG A 92 -3.25 1.79 -7.61
CA ARG A 92 -4.18 2.90 -7.41
C ARG A 92 -3.52 4.18 -7.88
N THR A 93 -4.10 4.80 -8.90
CA THR A 93 -3.57 6.01 -9.53
C THR A 93 -4.14 7.29 -8.95
N ALA A 94 -5.25 7.18 -8.23
CA ALA A 94 -5.80 8.23 -7.38
C ALA A 94 -6.57 7.60 -6.22
N TRP A 95 -6.62 8.30 -5.12
CA TRP A 95 -7.27 7.85 -3.89
C TRP A 95 -8.04 8.99 -3.24
N GLN A 96 -9.26 8.68 -2.79
CA GLN A 96 -10.11 9.55 -1.98
C GLN A 96 -10.48 8.81 -0.70
N ASP A 97 -10.14 9.38 0.43
CA ASP A 97 -10.47 8.84 1.73
C ASP A 97 -11.98 8.82 2.03
N SER A 98 -12.37 8.12 3.07
CA SER A 98 -13.72 7.94 3.55
C SER A 98 -14.46 9.22 3.95
N ALA A 99 -13.77 10.36 4.05
CA ALA A 99 -14.34 11.64 4.49
C ALA A 99 -15.53 12.13 3.63
N VAL A 100 -15.56 11.79 2.34
CA VAL A 100 -16.63 12.24 1.42
C VAL A 100 -17.74 11.22 1.29
N PHE A 101 -17.40 9.94 1.16
CA PHE A 101 -18.36 8.88 0.82
C PHE A 101 -18.57 7.86 1.94
N GLY A 102 -17.97 8.04 3.09
CA GLY A 102 -18.02 7.10 4.22
C GLY A 102 -17.15 5.86 4.06
N LYS A 103 -16.59 5.64 2.86
CA LYS A 103 -15.62 4.59 2.51
C LYS A 103 -14.59 5.15 1.55
N PRO A 104 -13.36 4.61 1.50
CA PRO A 104 -12.38 5.05 0.53
C PRO A 104 -12.76 4.67 -0.90
N HIS A 105 -12.49 5.55 -1.82
CA HIS A 105 -12.66 5.36 -3.24
C HIS A 105 -11.36 5.59 -3.99
N ALA A 106 -11.13 4.81 -5.02
CA ALA A 106 -9.88 4.88 -5.77
C ALA A 106 -10.09 4.62 -7.25
N THR A 107 -9.11 5.01 -8.05
CA THR A 107 -9.06 4.68 -9.48
C THR A 107 -7.77 3.94 -9.79
N GLU A 108 -7.85 3.05 -10.76
CA GLU A 108 -6.71 2.44 -11.41
C GLU A 108 -6.74 2.78 -12.90
N TYR A 109 -5.65 3.35 -13.39
CA TYR A 109 -5.45 3.59 -14.81
C TYR A 109 -4.47 2.55 -15.37
N ASN A 110 -4.92 1.83 -16.37
CA ASN A 110 -4.09 0.85 -17.09
C ASN A 110 -3.91 1.27 -18.55
N SER A 111 -2.73 1.78 -18.87
CA SER A 111 -2.40 2.25 -20.22
C SER A 111 -2.22 1.14 -21.26
N GLY A 112 -2.11 -0.11 -20.83
CA GLY A 112 -1.87 -1.26 -21.69
C GLY A 112 -3.10 -2.12 -22.01
N ASP A 113 -4.24 -1.79 -21.40
CA ASP A 113 -5.45 -2.59 -21.59
C ASP A 113 -6.23 -2.10 -22.82
N THR A 114 -6.07 -2.80 -23.92
CA THR A 114 -6.84 -2.57 -25.15
C THR A 114 -8.16 -3.35 -25.19
N THR A 115 -8.45 -4.16 -24.16
CA THR A 115 -9.65 -5.01 -24.09
C THR A 115 -10.84 -4.34 -23.40
N ALA A 116 -10.73 -3.08 -23.09
CA ALA A 116 -11.71 -2.25 -22.39
C ALA A 116 -13.11 -2.16 -23.00
N THR A 117 -13.42 -2.88 -24.03
CA THR A 117 -14.73 -2.85 -24.67
C THR A 117 -15.82 -3.60 -23.91
N THR A 118 -15.49 -4.32 -22.84
CA THR A 118 -16.44 -5.19 -22.14
C THR A 118 -16.81 -4.78 -20.72
N ASN A 119 -16.12 -3.80 -20.11
CA ASN A 119 -16.37 -3.39 -18.73
C ASN A 119 -17.28 -2.16 -18.66
N LYS A 120 -18.59 -2.38 -18.70
CA LYS A 120 -19.57 -1.30 -18.72
C LYS A 120 -19.93 -0.72 -17.36
N ASP A 121 -19.59 -1.37 -16.26
CA ASP A 121 -20.19 -1.01 -14.97
C ASP A 121 -19.34 -0.07 -14.10
N HIS A 122 -18.03 0.07 -14.36
CA HIS A 122 -17.15 0.93 -13.58
C HIS A 122 -16.02 1.61 -14.39
N VAL A 123 -16.09 1.60 -15.71
CA VAL A 123 -15.03 2.13 -16.58
C VAL A 123 -15.38 3.51 -17.10
N ILE A 124 -14.57 4.48 -16.72
CA ILE A 124 -14.55 5.77 -17.41
C ILE A 124 -13.52 5.62 -18.53
N GLY A 125 -14.01 5.41 -19.76
CA GLY A 125 -13.14 5.22 -20.92
C GLY A 125 -12.31 6.46 -21.22
N CYS A 126 -10.99 6.28 -21.28
CA CYS A 126 -10.07 7.22 -21.93
C CYS A 126 -9.69 6.66 -23.30
N THR A 127 -9.35 7.51 -24.24
CA THR A 127 -9.00 7.11 -25.62
C THR A 127 -7.75 6.22 -25.70
N ASP A 128 -6.93 6.20 -24.65
CA ASP A 128 -5.60 5.57 -24.63
C ASP A 128 -5.43 4.51 -23.52
N GLY A 129 -6.49 4.12 -22.84
CA GLY A 129 -6.44 3.16 -21.75
C GLY A 129 -7.75 3.06 -20.99
N THR A 130 -7.79 2.20 -19.98
CA THR A 130 -8.95 2.03 -19.11
C THR A 130 -8.70 2.63 -17.75
N THR A 131 -9.72 3.30 -17.21
CA THR A 131 -9.76 3.68 -15.80
C THR A 131 -10.84 2.86 -15.12
N THR A 132 -10.44 2.07 -14.13
CA THR A 132 -11.36 1.33 -13.27
C THR A 132 -11.56 2.10 -11.97
N TYR A 133 -12.80 2.21 -11.53
CA TYR A 133 -13.17 2.84 -10.27
C TYR A 133 -13.45 1.78 -9.21
N PHE A 134 -12.92 1.95 -8.02
CA PHE A 134 -13.08 1.03 -6.90
C PHE A 134 -13.68 1.74 -5.69
N GLU A 135 -14.63 1.09 -5.05
CA GLU A 135 -15.07 1.37 -3.68
C GLU A 135 -14.38 0.35 -2.77
N HIS A 136 -13.53 0.83 -1.85
CA HIS A 136 -12.83 0.00 -0.89
C HIS A 136 -13.68 -0.29 0.35
N GLU A 137 -13.26 -1.27 1.15
CA GLU A 137 -13.90 -1.67 2.42
C GLU A 137 -15.38 -2.06 2.24
N LYS A 138 -15.70 -2.68 1.12
CA LYS A 138 -17.06 -3.12 0.78
C LYS A 138 -17.09 -4.62 0.50
N GLY A 139 -17.50 -5.39 1.53
CA GLY A 139 -17.62 -6.84 1.42
C GLY A 139 -16.27 -7.56 1.60
N LEU A 140 -16.27 -8.85 1.26
CA LEU A 140 -15.12 -9.75 1.43
C LEU A 140 -14.58 -10.26 0.09
N ASP A 141 -15.25 -9.93 -1.00
CA ASP A 141 -14.89 -10.37 -2.35
C ASP A 141 -14.59 -9.18 -3.26
N GLU A 142 -13.74 -9.41 -4.25
CA GLU A 142 -13.56 -8.48 -5.36
C GLU A 142 -14.71 -8.65 -6.35
N ILE A 143 -15.43 -7.58 -6.64
CA ILE A 143 -16.40 -7.54 -7.73
C ILE A 143 -15.74 -6.81 -8.90
N LYS A 144 -15.35 -7.56 -9.91
CA LYS A 144 -14.75 -7.02 -11.11
C LYS A 144 -15.48 -7.57 -12.34
N GLU A 145 -15.86 -6.69 -13.23
CA GLU A 145 -16.52 -7.08 -14.51
C GLU A 145 -17.84 -7.85 -14.32
N GLY A 146 -18.56 -7.57 -13.24
CA GLY A 146 -19.78 -8.31 -12.89
C GLY A 146 -19.53 -9.73 -12.36
N ALA A 147 -18.29 -10.15 -12.24
CA ALA A 147 -17.90 -11.40 -11.59
C ALA A 147 -17.47 -11.14 -10.14
N THR A 148 -17.92 -12.00 -9.24
CA THR A 148 -17.47 -11.99 -7.84
C THR A 148 -16.30 -12.97 -7.72
N ASN A 149 -15.15 -12.43 -7.34
CA ASN A 149 -13.93 -13.20 -7.13
C ASN A 149 -13.53 -13.14 -5.66
N SER A 150 -13.13 -14.27 -5.11
CA SER A 150 -12.56 -14.28 -3.76
C SER A 150 -11.25 -13.49 -3.74
N ILE A 151 -11.12 -12.57 -2.78
CA ILE A 151 -9.86 -11.85 -2.57
C ILE A 151 -8.82 -12.86 -2.08
N VAL A 152 -7.74 -13.03 -2.85
CA VAL A 152 -6.60 -13.84 -2.43
C VAL A 152 -5.78 -13.01 -1.45
N ALA A 153 -6.07 -13.21 -0.16
CA ALA A 153 -5.34 -12.55 0.91
C ALA A 153 -4.26 -13.48 1.48
N ASN A 154 -3.06 -12.95 1.65
CA ASN A 154 -2.00 -13.62 2.37
C ASN A 154 -1.33 -12.62 3.32
N ILE A 155 -0.77 -13.14 4.40
CA ILE A 155 0.07 -12.41 5.33
C ILE A 155 1.40 -13.13 5.39
N GLN A 156 2.46 -12.42 5.06
CA GLN A 156 3.82 -12.89 5.21
C GLN A 156 4.55 -11.96 6.18
N SER A 157 5.10 -12.52 7.26
CA SER A 157 6.00 -11.76 8.11
C SER A 157 7.33 -11.56 7.38
N GLY A 158 8.04 -10.49 7.71
CA GLY A 158 9.47 -10.43 7.43
C GLY A 158 10.20 -11.60 8.10
N ASP A 159 11.39 -11.90 7.64
CA ASP A 159 12.26 -12.85 8.31
C ASP A 159 12.50 -12.38 9.74
N PHE A 160 12.32 -13.30 10.68
CA PHE A 160 12.63 -13.02 12.06
C PHE A 160 13.48 -14.13 12.62
N ASP A 161 14.45 -13.73 13.38
CA ASP A 161 15.33 -14.64 14.10
C ASP A 161 15.15 -14.42 15.60
N ILE A 162 15.31 -15.50 16.37
CA ILE A 162 15.23 -15.47 17.83
C ILE A 162 16.64 -15.27 18.37
N GLY A 163 17.10 -14.03 18.35
CA GLY A 163 18.38 -13.67 18.95
C GLY A 163 18.29 -13.48 20.46
N ASN A 164 19.41 -13.67 21.10
CA ASN A 164 19.53 -13.51 22.56
C ASN A 164 19.93 -12.05 22.89
N GLN A 165 18.99 -11.12 22.95
CA GLN A 165 19.16 -9.68 23.22
C GLN A 165 19.39 -8.78 22.00
N GLY A 166 18.39 -8.60 21.18
CA GLY A 166 18.40 -7.55 20.15
C GLY A 166 17.49 -7.86 18.99
N LEU A 167 17.20 -6.86 18.19
CA LEU A 167 16.35 -6.95 17.01
C LEU A 167 17.02 -7.67 15.82
N GLN A 168 18.27 -8.08 15.95
CA GLN A 168 19.00 -8.85 14.94
C GLN A 168 19.34 -10.22 15.51
N GLY A 169 18.76 -11.25 14.90
CA GLY A 169 19.15 -12.63 15.16
C GLY A 169 20.49 -12.95 14.50
N ASP A 170 21.11 -14.03 14.95
CA ASP A 170 22.42 -14.51 14.46
C ASP A 170 22.29 -15.77 13.56
N GLY A 171 21.06 -16.20 13.27
CA GLY A 171 20.80 -17.39 12.45
C GLY A 171 21.05 -18.72 13.16
N GLU A 172 21.40 -18.72 14.45
CA GLU A 172 21.76 -19.94 15.17
C GLU A 172 20.56 -20.71 15.73
N PHE A 173 19.37 -20.10 15.74
CA PHE A 173 18.19 -20.71 16.34
C PHE A 173 17.16 -21.13 15.31
N MET A 174 16.67 -22.36 15.42
CA MET A 174 15.53 -22.84 14.63
C MET A 174 14.24 -22.75 15.43
N MET A 175 13.24 -22.09 14.85
CA MET A 175 11.89 -22.03 15.41
C MET A 175 10.99 -23.09 14.78
N LYS A 176 10.26 -23.84 15.59
CA LYS A 176 9.20 -24.74 15.15
C LYS A 176 7.85 -24.18 15.56
N ILE A 177 7.09 -23.68 14.58
CA ILE A 177 5.71 -23.27 14.81
C ILE A 177 4.82 -24.51 14.86
N ARG A 178 4.17 -24.75 15.99
CA ARG A 178 3.24 -25.88 16.16
C ARG A 178 1.80 -25.49 15.90
N ARG A 179 1.43 -24.22 16.07
CA ARG A 179 0.07 -23.73 15.89
C ARG A 179 0.06 -22.22 15.68
N VAL A 180 -0.70 -21.77 14.71
CA VAL A 180 -1.10 -20.38 14.57
C VAL A 180 -2.57 -20.30 14.93
N LEU A 181 -2.93 -19.43 15.85
CA LEU A 181 -4.32 -19.13 16.20
C LEU A 181 -4.69 -17.84 15.45
N PRO A 182 -5.82 -17.80 14.69
CA PRO A 182 -6.29 -16.59 14.06
C PRO A 182 -6.80 -15.58 15.09
#